data_c570a154724e36fe03d01037e0b9ca8e
#
_entry.id   c570a154724e36fe03d01037e0b9ca8e
#
_cell.length_a   1.000
_cell.length_b   1.000
_cell.length_c   1.000
_cell.angle_alpha   90.00
_cell.angle_beta   90.00
_cell.angle_gamma   90.00
#
_symmetry.space_group_name_H-M   'P 1'
#
loop_
_entity.id
_entity.type
_entity.pdbx_description
1 polymer ?
#
loop_
_entity_poly.entity_id
_entity_poly.type
_entity_poly.pdbx_seq_one_letter_code
_entity_poly.pdbx_strand_id
1 'polypeptide(L)' 'MIKCIAIDDEPLALQQLTNYLKKVPFFEIAGSCLSASEAMKILSEEPVDAIFLDINMPDLNGL' A
#
# COMPACT_ATOMS: atom_id res chain seq x y z
N MET A 1 5.41 10.10 -13.51
CA MET A 1 4.76 9.73 -12.23
C MET A 1 4.98 8.26 -11.94
N ILE A 2 5.17 7.95 -10.69
CA ILE A 2 5.28 6.55 -10.26
C ILE A 2 3.92 6.13 -9.73
N LYS A 3 3.29 5.21 -10.43
CA LYS A 3 1.97 4.71 -10.01
C LYS A 3 2.18 3.64 -8.94
N CYS A 4 1.52 3.79 -7.81
CA CYS A 4 1.74 2.90 -6.68
C CYS A 4 0.44 2.48 -6.00
N ILE A 5 0.53 1.39 -5.23
CA ILE A 5 -0.55 0.89 -4.40
C ILE A 5 -0.02 0.79 -2.97
N ALA A 6 -0.87 1.13 -2.01
CA ALA A 6 -0.57 0.93 -0.60
C ALA A 6 -1.40 -0.24 -0.06
N ILE A 7 -0.77 -1.11 0.70
CA ILE A 7 -1.43 -2.28 1.28
C ILE A 7 -1.13 -2.36 2.76
N ASP A 8 -2.17 -2.46 3.58
CA ASP A 8 -2.03 -2.65 5.01
C ASP A 8 -3.35 -3.21 5.52
N ASP A 9 -3.31 -4.24 6.34
CA ASP A 9 -4.53 -4.86 6.87
C ASP A 9 -5.14 -4.06 8.02
N GLU A 10 -4.43 -3.05 8.51
CA GLU A 10 -4.90 -2.18 9.59
C GLU A 10 -5.42 -0.88 8.97
N PRO A 11 -6.74 -0.57 9.05
CA PRO A 11 -7.29 0.59 8.36
C PRO A 11 -6.66 1.92 8.73
N LEU A 12 -6.35 2.14 10.00
CA LEU A 12 -5.73 3.40 10.41
C LEU A 12 -4.30 3.51 9.87
N ALA A 13 -3.57 2.41 9.89
CA ALA A 13 -2.21 2.39 9.36
C ALA A 13 -2.24 2.63 7.86
N LEU A 14 -3.21 2.05 7.17
CA LEU A 14 -3.36 2.26 5.73
C LEU A 14 -3.64 3.72 5.41
N GLN A 15 -4.50 4.35 6.21
CA GLN A 15 -4.81 5.76 6.02
C GLN A 15 -3.56 6.62 6.21
N GLN A 16 -2.77 6.34 7.24
CA GLN A 16 -1.53 7.07 7.49
C GLN A 16 -0.54 6.88 6.35
N LEU A 17 -0.38 5.64 5.89
CA LEU A 17 0.51 5.35 4.78
C LEU A 17 0.07 6.08 3.52
N THR A 18 -1.21 6.03 3.21
CA THR A 18 -1.76 6.70 2.04
C THR A 18 -1.54 8.21 2.12
N ASN A 19 -1.80 8.79 3.29
CA ASN A 19 -1.61 10.22 3.47
C ASN A 19 -0.14 10.61 3.30
N TYR A 20 0.75 9.78 3.78
CA TYR A 20 2.18 9.99 3.64
C TYR A 20 2.59 9.99 2.16
N LEU A 21 2.10 8.99 1.44
CA LEU A 21 2.43 8.87 0.02
C LEU A 21 1.88 10.01 -0.81
N LYS A 22 0.73 10.55 -0.42
CA LYS A 22 0.13 11.69 -1.11
C LYS A 22 0.98 12.95 -1.04
N LYS A 23 1.87 13.02 -0.06
CA LYS A 23 2.75 14.18 0.08
C LYS A 23 3.94 14.13 -0.87
N VAL A 24 4.15 13.01 -1.52
CA VAL A 24 5.25 12.85 -2.46
C VAL A 24 4.74 13.21 -3.85
N PRO A 25 5.22 14.30 -4.44
CA PRO A 25 4.60 14.83 -5.67
C PRO A 25 4.72 13.93 -6.90
N PHE A 26 5.69 13.02 -6.91
CA PHE A 26 5.86 12.13 -8.06
C PHE A 26 5.19 10.78 -7.88
N PHE A 27 4.44 10.57 -6.79
CA PHE A 27 3.64 9.36 -6.63
C PHE A 27 2.20 9.60 -7.06
N GLU A 28 1.68 8.65 -7.82
CA GLU A 28 0.26 8.62 -8.17
C GLU A 28 -0.32 7.37 -7.52
N ILE A 29 -1.25 7.53 -6.61
CA ILE A 29 -1.80 6.40 -5.88
C ILE A 29 -2.95 5.78 -6.66
N ALA A 30 -2.73 4.55 -7.14
CA ALA A 30 -3.75 3.81 -7.88
C ALA A 30 -4.81 3.26 -6.95
N GLY A 31 -4.44 2.97 -5.70
CA GLY A 31 -5.39 2.49 -4.74
C GLY A 31 -4.75 2.21 -3.40
N SER A 32 -5.60 2.07 -2.38
CA SER A 32 -5.17 1.62 -1.06
C SER A 32 -6.00 0.40 -0.72
N CYS A 33 -5.35 -0.64 -0.24
CA CYS A 33 -5.93 -1.95 -0.08
C CYS A 33 -5.75 -2.49 1.32
N LEU A 34 -6.76 -3.17 1.82
CA LEU A 34 -6.70 -3.81 3.14
C LEU A 34 -6.20 -5.26 3.04
N SER A 35 -6.05 -5.75 1.83
CA SER A 35 -5.62 -7.13 1.62
C SER A 35 -4.89 -7.27 0.30
N ALA A 36 -4.13 -8.35 0.18
CA ALA A 36 -3.46 -8.68 -1.07
C ALA A 36 -4.45 -8.96 -2.19
N SER A 37 -5.62 -9.51 -1.85
CA SER A 37 -6.64 -9.79 -2.85
C SER A 37 -7.12 -8.53 -3.54
N GLU A 38 -7.33 -7.46 -2.77
CA GLU A 38 -7.74 -6.19 -3.35
C GLU A 38 -6.66 -5.62 -4.25
N ALA A 39 -5.41 -5.75 -3.83
CA ALA A 39 -4.28 -5.27 -4.62
C ALA A 39 -4.16 -6.03 -5.94
N MET A 40 -4.39 -7.33 -5.91
CA MET A 40 -4.32 -8.15 -7.13
C MET A 40 -5.36 -7.72 -8.15
N LYS A 41 -6.53 -7.30 -7.68
CA LYS A 41 -7.57 -6.79 -8.56
C LYS A 41 -7.08 -5.56 -9.32
N ILE A 42 -6.49 -4.62 -8.60
CA ILE A 42 -5.98 -3.40 -9.21
C ILE A 42 -4.87 -3.72 -10.20
N LEU A 43 -3.97 -4.63 -9.80
CA LEU A 43 -2.86 -5.02 -10.66
C LEU A 43 -3.31 -5.68 -11.95
N SER A 44 -4.47 -6.33 -11.93
CA SER A 44 -5.01 -6.94 -13.14
C SER A 44 -5.64 -5.93 -14.09
N GLU A 45 -5.96 -4.74 -13.59
CA GLU A 45 -6.67 -3.74 -14.37
C GLU A 45 -5.75 -2.65 -14.93
N GLU A 46 -4.66 -2.35 -14.23
CA GLU A 46 -3.77 -1.29 -14.66
C GLU A 46 -2.34 -1.54 -14.20
N PRO A 47 -1.36 -1.01 -14.94
CA PRO A 47 0.03 -1.17 -14.55
C PRO A 47 0.35 -0.34 -13.31
N VAL A 48 1.14 -0.93 -12.42
CA VAL A 48 1.58 -0.29 -11.19
C VAL A 48 3.10 -0.44 -11.10
N ASP A 49 3.77 0.64 -10.73
CA ASP A 49 5.22 0.68 -10.69
C ASP A 49 5.78 0.24 -9.34
N ALA A 50 5.04 0.46 -8.27
CA ALA A 50 5.53 0.18 -6.93
C ALA A 50 4.39 -0.23 -6.01
N ILE A 51 4.70 -1.10 -5.06
CA ILE A 51 3.76 -1.53 -4.04
C ILE A 51 4.37 -1.25 -2.68
N PHE A 52 3.66 -0.48 -1.86
CA PHE A 52 4.06 -0.19 -0.50
C PHE A 52 3.28 -1.10 0.43
N LEU A 53 3.98 -2.02 1.04
CA LEU A 53 3.38 -3.02 1.89
C LEU A 53 3.91 -2.85 3.30
N ASP A 54 3.02 -2.51 4.22
CA ASP A 54 3.39 -2.41 5.62
C ASP A 54 3.04 -3.73 6.29
N ILE A 55 4.05 -4.45 6.65
CA ILE A 55 3.88 -5.74 7.30
C ILE A 55 4.14 -5.56 8.79
N ASN A 56 3.11 -5.74 9.58
CA ASN A 56 3.25 -5.71 11.01
C ASN A 56 3.54 -7.15 11.48
N MET A 57 4.75 -7.38 11.95
CA MET A 57 5.15 -8.70 12.40
C MET A 57 5.53 -8.63 13.87
N PRO A 58 4.53 -8.62 14.73
CA PRO A 58 4.79 -8.38 16.16
C PRO A 58 5.66 -9.46 16.82
N ASP A 59 5.68 -10.64 16.24
CA ASP A 59 6.39 -11.75 16.86
C ASP A 59 7.86 -11.85 16.46
N LEU A 60 8.29 -10.99 15.58
CA LEU A 60 9.68 -11.01 15.16
C LEU A 60 10.64 -10.86 16.31
N ASN A 61 10.24 -10.08 17.28
CA ASN A 61 11.07 -9.81 18.44
C ASN A 61 10.87 -10.81 19.57
N GLY A 62 9.92 -11.68 19.40
CA GLY A 62 9.70 -12.74 20.37
C GLY A 62 10.76 -13.81 20.33
N LEU A 63 11.67 -13.63 19.46
CA LEU A 63 12.76 -14.57 19.29
C LEU A 63 13.74 -14.48 20.44
#